data_34c2643c38e2ab69e55d27f26442cac0
#
_entry.id   34c2643c38e2ab69e55d27f26442cac0
#
_cell.length_a   1.000
_cell.length_b   1.000
_cell.length_c   1.000
_cell.angle_alpha   90.00
_cell.angle_beta   90.00
_cell.angle_gamma   90.00
#
_symmetry.space_group_name_H-M   'P 1'
#
loop_
_entity.id
_entity.type
_entity.pdbx_description
1 polymer ?
#
loop_
_entity_poly.entity_id
_entity_poly.type
_entity_poly.pdbx_seq_one_letter_code
_entity_poly.pdbx_strand_id
1 'polypeptide(L)'
;IDLTGIEAEIGWGNISYSLTAFLGGYSSQNDRMEVLVEFFDSSGNLLLSGGIGPVHAADRNNTTGIFLREGIGEVPPSSAYVRVTLNAYLSYGYNDAYADNVSLILLTQ
;
A
#
# COMPACT_ATOMS: atom_id res chain seq x y z
N ILE A 1 -4.25 -6.17 -10.32
CA ILE A 1 -4.30 -5.18 -11.41
C ILE A 1 -3.36 -5.62 -12.52
N ASP A 2 -3.89 -5.71 -13.71
CA ASP A 2 -3.16 -6.12 -14.90
C ASP A 2 -2.46 -4.91 -15.53
N LEU A 3 -1.16 -5.05 -15.83
CA LEU A 3 -0.34 -3.97 -16.37
C LEU A 3 -0.06 -4.14 -17.87
N THR A 4 -0.79 -5.01 -18.57
CA THR A 4 -0.52 -5.32 -19.98
C THR A 4 -0.60 -4.12 -20.91
N GLY A 5 -1.35 -3.07 -20.56
CA GLY A 5 -1.47 -1.88 -21.40
C GLY A 5 -0.25 -0.96 -21.38
N ILE A 6 0.66 -1.14 -20.41
CA ILE A 6 1.82 -0.25 -20.21
C ILE A 6 3.14 -1.01 -20.07
N GLU A 7 3.17 -2.27 -20.50
CA GLU A 7 4.37 -3.10 -20.31
C GLU A 7 5.60 -2.56 -21.06
N ALA A 8 5.41 -1.87 -22.18
CA ALA A 8 6.53 -1.27 -22.89
C ALA A 8 7.17 -0.15 -22.06
N GLU A 9 6.36 0.72 -21.49
CA GLU A 9 6.82 1.81 -20.62
C GLU A 9 7.50 1.29 -19.37
N ILE A 10 6.93 0.24 -18.77
CA ILE A 10 7.54 -0.43 -17.62
C ILE A 10 8.88 -1.05 -17.99
N GLY A 11 8.95 -1.68 -19.17
CA GLY A 11 10.16 -2.30 -19.67
C GLY A 11 11.32 -1.32 -19.85
N TRP A 12 11.03 -0.03 -20.09
CA TRP A 12 12.06 0.99 -20.20
C TRP A 12 12.66 1.40 -18.85
N GLY A 13 12.07 0.97 -17.73
CA GLY A 13 12.61 1.23 -16.39
C GLY A 13 12.39 2.64 -15.87
N ASN A 14 11.46 3.39 -16.46
CA ASN A 14 11.21 4.79 -16.11
C ASN A 14 9.84 5.02 -15.49
N ILE A 15 9.31 4.02 -14.82
CA ILE A 15 8.02 4.11 -14.12
C ILE A 15 8.26 4.04 -12.63
N SER A 16 7.72 4.99 -11.89
CA SER A 16 7.65 4.94 -10.43
C SER A 16 6.22 4.73 -9.98
N TYR A 17 6.04 4.26 -8.74
CA TYR A 17 4.72 4.19 -8.13
C TYR A 17 4.64 5.12 -6.92
N SER A 18 3.45 5.60 -6.65
CA SER A 18 3.10 6.30 -5.42
C SER A 18 1.88 5.60 -4.83
N LEU A 19 2.05 5.05 -3.63
CA LEU A 19 0.97 4.43 -2.87
C LEU A 19 0.63 5.35 -1.71
N THR A 20 -0.62 5.78 -1.64
CA THR A 20 -1.09 6.65 -0.56
C THR A 20 -2.37 6.11 0.04
N ALA A 21 -2.56 6.36 1.32
CA ALA A 21 -3.80 6.07 2.03
C ALA A 21 -3.85 6.86 3.32
N PHE A 22 -5.07 7.13 3.80
CA PHE A 22 -5.29 7.60 5.15
C PHE A 22 -5.51 6.37 6.03
N LEU A 23 -4.66 6.18 7.03
CA LEU A 23 -4.70 5.02 7.92
C LEU A 23 -4.88 5.47 9.37
N GLY A 24 -5.62 4.70 10.13
CA GLY A 24 -5.84 5.05 11.52
C GLY A 24 -6.57 4.00 12.31
N GLY A 25 -7.22 4.45 13.37
CA GLY A 25 -7.94 3.58 14.29
C GLY A 25 -8.73 4.36 15.31
N TYR A 26 -9.32 3.62 16.24
CA TYR A 26 -10.26 4.11 17.23
C TYR A 26 -9.62 4.19 18.62
N SER A 27 -9.71 5.36 19.25
CA SER A 27 -9.32 5.58 20.65
C SER A 27 -7.93 5.04 20.97
N SER A 28 -7.75 4.38 22.10
CA SER A 28 -6.48 3.75 22.50
C SER A 28 -6.33 2.32 22.00
N GLN A 29 -7.28 1.81 21.22
CA GLN A 29 -7.20 0.48 20.63
C GLN A 29 -6.08 0.45 19.58
N ASN A 30 -5.27 -0.60 19.62
CA ASN A 30 -4.15 -0.74 18.68
C ASN A 30 -4.49 -1.58 17.46
N ASP A 31 -5.78 -1.71 17.14
CA ASP A 31 -6.20 -2.23 15.84
C ASP A 31 -5.66 -1.30 14.77
N ARG A 32 -5.08 -1.87 13.73
CA ARG A 32 -4.36 -1.06 12.76
C ARG A 32 -4.43 -1.66 11.38
N MET A 33 -4.28 -0.80 10.38
CA MET A 33 -4.34 -1.17 8.97
C MET A 33 -2.99 -0.90 8.32
N GLU A 34 -2.56 -1.85 7.50
CA GLU A 34 -1.39 -1.74 6.65
C GLU A 34 -1.83 -1.91 5.20
N VAL A 35 -1.21 -1.19 4.29
CA VAL A 35 -1.45 -1.36 2.86
C VAL A 35 -0.15 -1.81 2.22
N LEU A 36 -0.20 -2.94 1.51
CA LEU A 36 0.94 -3.51 0.80
C LEU A 36 0.74 -3.37 -0.70
N VAL A 37 1.84 -3.16 -1.41
CA VAL A 37 1.89 -3.23 -2.86
C VAL A 37 2.92 -4.27 -3.26
N GLU A 38 2.53 -5.15 -4.19
CA GLU A 38 3.41 -6.23 -4.64
C GLU A 38 3.36 -6.28 -6.16
N PHE A 39 4.54 -6.29 -6.78
CA PHE A 39 4.68 -6.39 -8.24
C PHE A 39 5.15 -7.78 -8.61
N PHE A 40 4.50 -8.35 -9.62
CA PHE A 40 4.77 -9.71 -10.09
C PHE A 40 5.07 -9.70 -11.58
N ASP A 41 5.93 -10.65 -12.02
CA ASP A 41 6.17 -10.87 -13.45
C ASP A 41 5.06 -11.71 -14.07
N SER A 42 5.16 -11.99 -15.38
CA SER A 42 4.15 -12.75 -16.11
C SER A 42 4.06 -14.21 -15.66
N SER A 43 5.06 -14.71 -14.99
CA SER A 43 5.08 -16.08 -14.44
C SER A 43 4.59 -16.16 -13.01
N GLY A 44 4.21 -15.02 -12.41
CA GLY A 44 3.71 -14.97 -11.05
C GLY A 44 4.79 -14.86 -9.99
N ASN A 45 6.03 -14.56 -10.38
CA ASN A 45 7.12 -14.37 -9.42
C ASN A 45 7.06 -12.96 -8.83
N LEU A 46 7.24 -12.86 -7.52
CA LEU A 46 7.29 -11.58 -6.83
C LEU A 46 8.60 -10.86 -7.16
N LEU A 47 8.49 -9.63 -7.66
CA LEU A 47 9.65 -8.81 -8.04
C LEU A 47 9.96 -7.75 -7.00
N LEU A 48 8.94 -7.14 -6.42
CA LEU A 48 9.10 -6.08 -5.44
C LEU A 48 7.90 -6.06 -4.50
N SER A 49 8.17 -5.81 -3.23
CA SER A 49 7.16 -5.61 -2.21
C SER A 49 7.43 -4.32 -1.47
N GLY A 50 6.40 -3.53 -1.24
CA GLY A 50 6.48 -2.32 -0.44
C GLY A 50 5.19 -2.12 0.33
N GLY A 51 5.16 -1.11 1.21
CA GLY A 51 3.97 -0.89 2.00
C GLY A 51 3.98 0.43 2.75
N ILE A 52 2.83 0.78 3.30
CA ILE A 52 2.64 1.96 4.13
C ILE A 52 1.89 1.57 5.39
N GLY A 53 2.19 2.29 6.50
CA GLY A 53 1.62 1.98 7.80
C GLY A 53 2.36 0.84 8.49
N PRO A 54 1.74 0.26 9.50
CA PRO A 54 0.48 0.69 10.07
C PRO A 54 0.62 1.98 10.91
N VAL A 55 -0.52 2.60 11.20
CA VAL A 55 -0.60 3.69 12.17
C VAL A 55 -1.08 3.09 13.49
N HIS A 56 -0.21 3.11 14.49
CA HIS A 56 -0.48 2.55 15.80
C HIS A 56 -1.24 3.54 16.70
N ALA A 57 -1.83 3.03 17.77
CA ALA A 57 -2.51 3.88 18.75
C ALA A 57 -1.58 4.97 19.29
N ALA A 58 -0.32 4.64 19.54
CA ALA A 58 0.68 5.60 20.03
C ALA A 58 0.92 6.73 19.02
N ASP A 59 0.87 6.44 17.72
CA ASP A 59 1.06 7.45 16.67
C ASP A 59 -0.09 8.46 16.66
N ARG A 60 -1.23 8.11 17.22
CA ARG A 60 -2.42 8.95 17.31
C ARG A 60 -2.62 9.56 18.70
N ASN A 61 -1.62 9.49 19.57
CA ASN A 61 -1.74 9.87 20.98
C ASN A 61 -2.92 9.20 21.67
N ASN A 62 -3.19 7.93 21.33
CA ASN A 62 -4.27 7.12 21.87
C ASN A 62 -5.66 7.75 21.66
N THR A 63 -5.83 8.48 20.58
CA THR A 63 -7.11 9.07 20.18
C THR A 63 -7.54 8.53 18.83
N THR A 64 -8.84 8.68 18.53
CA THR A 64 -9.37 8.32 17.21
C THR A 64 -8.83 9.30 16.15
N GLY A 65 -8.38 8.76 15.03
CA GLY A 65 -7.93 9.57 13.93
C GLY A 65 -7.40 8.75 12.77
N ILE A 66 -7.20 9.45 11.64
CA ILE A 66 -6.57 8.87 10.45
C ILE A 66 -5.49 9.83 9.97
N PHE A 67 -4.42 9.27 9.41
CA PHE A 67 -3.25 10.02 8.99
C PHE A 67 -2.82 9.57 7.60
N LEU A 68 -2.40 10.53 6.78
CA LEU A 68 -1.90 10.24 5.44
C LEU A 68 -0.55 9.52 5.55
N ARG A 69 -0.42 8.44 4.79
CA ARG A 69 0.86 7.73 4.63
C ARG A 69 1.13 7.57 3.14
N GLU A 70 2.40 7.66 2.78
CA GLU A 70 2.84 7.56 1.39
C GLU A 70 4.07 6.67 1.29
N GLY A 71 4.07 5.80 0.27
CA GLY A 71 5.23 5.01 -0.11
C GLY A 71 5.49 5.20 -1.59
N ILE A 72 6.76 5.44 -1.95
CA ILE A 72 7.19 5.68 -3.32
C ILE A 72 8.28 4.68 -3.67
N GLY A 73 8.28 4.20 -4.90
CA GLY A 73 9.32 3.31 -5.36
C GLY A 73 9.32 3.19 -6.88
N GLU A 74 10.26 2.41 -7.39
CA GLU A 74 10.34 2.14 -8.82
C GLU A 74 9.58 0.85 -9.15
N VAL A 75 8.86 0.88 -10.27
CA VAL A 75 8.18 -0.30 -10.79
C VAL A 75 9.22 -1.17 -11.49
N PRO A 76 9.41 -2.44 -11.08
CA PRO A 76 10.38 -3.31 -11.73
C PRO A 76 10.08 -3.49 -13.22
N PRO A 77 11.10 -3.46 -14.11
CA PRO A 77 10.87 -3.49 -15.56
C PRO A 77 10.11 -4.71 -16.08
N SER A 78 10.15 -5.83 -15.37
CA SER A 78 9.45 -7.05 -15.79
C SER A 78 8.05 -7.21 -15.19
N SER A 79 7.52 -6.14 -14.56
CA SER A 79 6.22 -6.22 -13.90
C SER A 79 5.09 -6.46 -14.91
N ALA A 80 4.28 -7.46 -14.67
CA ALA A 80 3.10 -7.79 -15.46
C ALA A 80 1.80 -7.46 -14.72
N TYR A 81 1.80 -7.55 -13.38
CA TYR A 81 0.68 -7.10 -12.56
C TYR A 81 1.13 -6.66 -11.19
N VAL A 82 0.24 -5.90 -10.55
CA VAL A 82 0.43 -5.40 -9.20
C VAL A 82 -0.77 -5.78 -8.35
N ARG A 83 -0.50 -6.16 -7.10
CA ARG A 83 -1.54 -6.46 -6.11
C ARG A 83 -1.43 -5.46 -4.97
N VAL A 84 -2.56 -4.85 -4.62
CA VAL A 84 -2.67 -4.00 -3.44
C VAL A 84 -3.47 -4.76 -2.40
N THR A 85 -2.90 -4.93 -1.22
CA THR A 85 -3.51 -5.71 -0.13
C THR A 85 -3.65 -4.82 1.09
N LEU A 86 -4.84 -4.86 1.69
CA LEU A 86 -5.12 -4.19 2.96
C LEU A 86 -5.13 -5.24 4.06
N ASN A 87 -4.22 -5.11 5.03
CA ASN A 87 -4.12 -6.01 6.17
C ASN A 87 -4.58 -5.28 7.43
N ALA A 88 -5.66 -5.76 8.03
CA ALA A 88 -6.18 -5.22 9.27
C ALA A 88 -5.72 -6.11 10.43
N TYR A 89 -4.96 -5.54 11.35
CA TYR A 89 -4.44 -6.25 12.52
C TYR A 89 -5.29 -5.95 13.73
N LEU A 90 -5.92 -6.99 14.27
CA LEU A 90 -6.77 -6.93 15.46
C LEU A 90 -5.90 -7.02 16.70
N SER A 91 -6.08 -6.11 17.65
CA SER A 91 -5.43 -6.20 18.95
C SER A 91 -6.35 -6.80 20.00
N TYR A 92 -7.64 -6.46 19.98
CA TYR A 92 -8.62 -6.95 20.94
C TYR A 92 -10.04 -6.63 20.49
N GLY A 93 -10.97 -7.58 20.65
CA GLY A 93 -12.39 -7.38 20.36
C GLY A 93 -12.69 -7.24 18.87
N TYR A 94 -13.49 -6.24 18.53
CA TYR A 94 -13.80 -5.92 17.14
C TYR A 94 -12.64 -5.17 16.52
N ASN A 95 -12.44 -5.36 15.19
CA ASN A 95 -11.38 -4.66 14.49
C ASN A 95 -11.88 -3.28 14.05
N ASP A 96 -11.33 -2.24 14.66
CA ASP A 96 -11.62 -0.82 14.36
C ASP A 96 -10.48 -0.14 13.62
N ALA A 97 -9.74 -0.90 12.82
CA ALA A 97 -8.72 -0.32 11.95
C ALA A 97 -9.37 0.40 10.77
N TYR A 98 -8.82 1.55 10.40
CA TYR A 98 -9.38 2.41 9.35
C TYR A 98 -8.41 2.57 8.19
N ALA A 99 -8.94 2.51 6.96
CA ALA A 99 -8.24 2.89 5.76
C ALA A 99 -9.20 3.64 4.85
N ASP A 100 -8.76 4.75 4.28
CA ASP A 100 -9.56 5.57 3.39
C ASP A 100 -8.70 6.14 2.27
N ASN A 101 -9.32 6.40 1.14
CA ASN A 101 -8.65 7.00 -0.04
C ASN A 101 -7.38 6.25 -0.44
N VAL A 102 -7.46 4.93 -0.50
CA VAL A 102 -6.33 4.11 -0.95
C VAL A 102 -6.10 4.36 -2.42
N SER A 103 -4.90 4.80 -2.78
CA SER A 103 -4.55 5.18 -4.15
C SER A 103 -3.19 4.63 -4.54
N LEU A 104 -3.13 3.99 -5.68
CA LEU A 104 -1.89 3.59 -6.33
C LEU A 104 -1.80 4.28 -7.67
N ILE A 105 -0.76 5.07 -7.86
CA ILE A 105 -0.52 5.83 -9.10
C ILE A 105 0.81 5.39 -9.67
N LEU A 106 0.83 5.12 -10.98
CA LEU A 106 2.07 4.86 -11.72
C LEU A 106 2.41 6.10 -12.53
N LEU A 107 3.65 6.55 -12.39
CA LEU A 107 4.12 7.80 -12.96
C LEU A 107 5.32 7.56 -13.86
N THR A 108 5.30 8.15 -15.06
CA THR A 108 6.48 8.20 -15.93
C THR A 108 7.45 9.24 -15.40
N GLN A 109 8.72 8.90 -15.46
CA GLN A 109 9.77 9.82 -15.05
C GLN A 109 10.41 10.53 -16.22
#